data_c4d9ec8dda0ab9ae328aa6c0ccf5c4c6
#
_entry.id   c4d9ec8dda0ab9ae328aa6c0ccf5c4c6
#
_cell.length_a   1.000
_cell.length_b   1.000
_cell.length_c   1.000
_cell.angle_alpha   90.00
_cell.angle_beta   90.00
_cell.angle_gamma   90.00
#
_symmetry.space_group_name_H-M   'P 1'
#
loop_
_entity.id
_entity.type
_entity.pdbx_description
1 polymer ?
#
loop_
_entity_poly.entity_id
_entity_poly.type
_entity_poly.pdbx_seq_one_letter_code
_entity_poly.pdbx_strand_id
1 'polypeptide(L)'
;MKIKKSIIEAIIAQAKKDAPVEACGYLASQGKVVVKHYELPNIDKSSEHFSFDPQDQFKVIKEARSCDLDIVAVYHSHPQSQAYPSAEDIKLAYDPVISYVIVSLLEAKEEVKSFKIKNSQVYLEELEVI
;
A
#
# COMPACT_ATOMS: atom_id res chain seq x y z
N MET A 1 -11.39 5.03 4.61
CA MET A 1 -11.35 4.18 3.40
C MET A 1 -12.06 2.87 3.68
N LYS A 2 -12.99 2.51 2.85
CA LYS A 2 -13.65 1.20 2.94
C LYS A 2 -12.85 0.17 2.13
N ILE A 3 -12.55 -0.96 2.75
CA ILE A 3 -11.74 -1.99 2.13
C ILE A 3 -12.28 -3.38 2.48
N LYS A 4 -12.33 -4.27 1.50
CA LYS A 4 -12.76 -5.64 1.74
C LYS A 4 -11.76 -6.38 2.64
N LYS A 5 -12.29 -7.18 3.56
CA LYS A 5 -11.46 -8.00 4.46
C LYS A 5 -10.51 -8.90 3.67
N SER A 6 -10.97 -9.46 2.54
CA SER A 6 -10.13 -10.30 1.69
C SER A 6 -8.89 -9.58 1.17
N ILE A 7 -8.99 -8.27 0.93
CA ILE A 7 -7.85 -7.47 0.48
C ILE A 7 -6.85 -7.27 1.63
N ILE A 8 -7.34 -6.98 2.83
CA ILE A 8 -6.48 -6.89 4.03
C ILE A 8 -5.71 -8.19 4.22
N GLU A 9 -6.40 -9.33 4.16
CA GLU A 9 -5.77 -10.64 4.31
C GLU A 9 -4.73 -10.89 3.21
N ALA A 10 -5.03 -10.49 1.97
CA ALA A 10 -4.12 -10.70 0.84
C ALA A 10 -2.84 -9.89 0.96
N ILE A 11 -2.92 -8.61 1.35
CA ILE A 11 -1.71 -7.78 1.50
C ILE A 11 -0.88 -8.21 2.72
N ILE A 12 -1.51 -8.68 3.78
CA ILE A 12 -0.79 -9.28 4.92
C ILE A 12 -0.04 -10.54 4.48
N ALA A 13 -0.70 -11.41 3.71
CA ALA A 13 -0.08 -12.63 3.21
C ALA A 13 1.12 -12.31 2.32
N GLN A 14 1.01 -11.32 1.44
CA GLN A 14 2.12 -10.87 0.62
C GLN A 14 3.27 -10.33 1.46
N ALA A 15 2.96 -9.51 2.47
CA ALA A 15 3.97 -8.95 3.36
C ALA A 15 4.80 -10.06 4.03
N LYS A 16 4.14 -11.12 4.50
CA LYS A 16 4.82 -12.26 5.11
C LYS A 16 5.65 -13.06 4.11
N LYS A 17 5.12 -13.25 2.91
CA LYS A 17 5.80 -13.99 1.85
C LYS A 17 7.07 -13.28 1.40
N ASP A 18 7.03 -11.95 1.26
CA ASP A 18 8.14 -11.16 0.75
C ASP A 18 9.16 -10.77 1.83
N ALA A 19 8.80 -10.87 3.11
CA ALA A 19 9.72 -10.53 4.20
C ALA A 19 11.03 -11.30 4.07
N PRO A 20 12.19 -10.69 4.35
CA PRO A 20 12.41 -9.37 4.93
C PRO A 20 12.39 -8.19 3.93
N VAL A 21 12.06 -8.44 2.66
CA VAL A 21 11.92 -7.40 1.64
C VAL A 21 10.55 -6.72 1.81
N GLU A 22 10.51 -5.40 1.68
CA GLU A 22 9.24 -4.69 1.71
C GLU A 22 8.37 -5.12 0.53
N ALA A 23 7.17 -5.61 0.83
CA ALA A 23 6.15 -5.87 -0.18
C ALA A 23 5.52 -4.54 -0.60
N CYS A 24 5.04 -4.46 -1.81
CA CYS A 24 4.44 -3.23 -2.32
C CYS A 24 3.44 -3.51 -3.43
N GLY A 25 2.61 -2.51 -3.72
CA GLY A 25 1.62 -2.59 -4.78
C GLY A 25 0.62 -1.46 -4.72
N TYR A 26 -0.45 -1.63 -5.49
CA TYR A 26 -1.55 -0.67 -5.58
C TYR A 26 -2.86 -1.29 -5.10
N LEU A 27 -3.73 -0.44 -4.56
CA LEU A 27 -5.11 -0.80 -4.24
C LEU A 27 -6.05 -0.06 -5.16
N ALA A 28 -7.06 -0.76 -5.63
CA ALA A 28 -8.05 -0.21 -6.55
C ALA A 28 -9.45 -0.35 -5.97
N SER A 29 -10.27 0.70 -6.19
CA SER A 29 -11.64 0.75 -5.70
C SER A 29 -12.65 0.65 -6.83
N GLN A 30 -13.81 0.10 -6.48
CA GLN A 30 -15.03 0.23 -7.27
C GLN A 30 -15.95 1.14 -6.46
N GLY A 31 -16.20 2.34 -6.98
CA GLY A 31 -16.87 3.36 -6.19
C GLY A 31 -16.03 3.73 -4.96
N LYS A 32 -16.59 3.53 -3.76
CA LYS A 32 -15.94 3.89 -2.51
C LYS A 32 -15.30 2.71 -1.77
N VAL A 33 -15.28 1.52 -2.39
CA VAL A 33 -14.80 0.31 -1.73
C VAL A 33 -13.58 -0.24 -2.46
N VAL A 34 -12.48 -0.45 -1.74
CA VAL A 34 -11.30 -1.12 -2.27
C VAL A 34 -11.63 -2.60 -2.44
N VAL A 35 -11.57 -3.06 -3.70
CA VAL A 35 -11.98 -4.42 -4.09
C VAL A 35 -10.87 -5.25 -4.70
N LYS A 36 -9.73 -4.62 -5.02
CA LYS A 36 -8.62 -5.31 -5.69
C LYS A 36 -7.28 -4.77 -5.25
N HIS A 37 -6.29 -5.66 -5.14
CA HIS A 37 -4.90 -5.29 -4.94
C HIS A 37 -4.08 -5.76 -6.13
N TYR A 38 -3.04 -5.02 -6.44
CA TYR A 38 -2.08 -5.36 -7.49
C TYR A 38 -0.69 -5.44 -6.88
N GLU A 39 -0.18 -6.65 -6.76
CA GLU A 39 1.19 -6.86 -6.26
C GLU A 39 2.18 -6.39 -7.31
N LEU A 40 3.18 -5.65 -6.86
CA LEU A 40 4.27 -5.19 -7.71
C LEU A 40 5.60 -5.61 -7.12
N PRO A 41 6.57 -5.99 -7.97
CA PRO A 41 7.92 -6.28 -7.48
C PRO A 41 8.54 -5.03 -6.85
N ASN A 42 9.21 -5.21 -5.73
CA ASN A 42 10.08 -4.18 -5.16
C ASN A 42 11.43 -4.31 -5.87
N ILE A 43 11.70 -3.42 -6.82
CA ILE A 43 12.93 -3.51 -7.63
C ILE A 43 14.20 -3.19 -6.82
N ASP A 44 14.04 -2.52 -5.67
CA ASP A 44 15.15 -2.23 -4.77
C ASP A 44 15.50 -3.43 -3.88
N LYS A 45 14.58 -4.39 -3.76
CA LYS A 45 14.76 -5.60 -2.94
C LYS A 45 15.25 -5.27 -1.53
N SER A 46 14.74 -4.16 -0.96
CA SER A 46 15.18 -3.64 0.31
C SER A 46 14.19 -3.97 1.43
N SER A 47 14.72 -4.10 2.65
CA SER A 47 13.90 -4.23 3.86
C SER A 47 13.45 -2.88 4.43
N GLU A 48 13.91 -1.77 3.85
CA GLU A 48 13.70 -0.42 4.38
C GLU A 48 13.03 0.54 3.42
N HIS A 49 12.98 0.22 2.13
CA HIS A 49 12.32 1.06 1.12
C HIS A 49 11.88 0.22 -0.07
N PHE A 50 11.13 0.84 -0.95
CA PHE A 50 10.66 0.18 -2.16
C PHE A 50 10.61 1.16 -3.33
N SER A 51 10.68 0.60 -4.54
CA SER A 51 10.46 1.33 -5.79
C SER A 51 9.75 0.41 -6.76
N PHE A 52 8.94 1.00 -7.63
CA PHE A 52 8.26 0.29 -8.70
C PHE A 52 9.01 0.44 -10.02
N ASP A 53 8.99 -0.59 -10.84
CA ASP A 53 9.37 -0.48 -12.24
C ASP A 53 8.28 0.33 -12.97
N PRO A 54 8.62 1.40 -13.69
CA PRO A 54 7.64 2.22 -14.41
C PRO A 54 6.78 1.44 -15.40
N GLN A 55 7.32 0.40 -16.04
CA GLN A 55 6.53 -0.44 -16.96
C GLN A 55 5.47 -1.24 -16.21
N ASP A 56 5.82 -1.78 -15.03
CA ASP A 56 4.88 -2.51 -14.20
C ASP A 56 3.79 -1.59 -13.66
N GLN A 57 4.16 -0.38 -13.25
CA GLN A 57 3.18 0.64 -12.83
C GLN A 57 2.17 0.93 -13.95
N PHE A 58 2.68 1.14 -15.15
CA PHE A 58 1.84 1.46 -16.30
C PHE A 58 0.86 0.33 -16.61
N LYS A 59 1.33 -0.93 -16.56
CA LYS A 59 0.49 -2.10 -16.80
C LYS A 59 -0.65 -2.19 -15.78
N VAL A 60 -0.35 -1.95 -14.50
CA VAL A 60 -1.36 -2.00 -13.44
C VAL A 60 -2.42 -0.91 -13.62
N ILE A 61 -1.98 0.31 -13.88
CA ILE A 61 -2.88 1.44 -14.09
C ILE A 61 -3.81 1.16 -15.28
N LYS A 62 -3.25 0.63 -16.36
CA LYS A 62 -4.00 0.29 -17.57
C LYS A 62 -5.01 -0.81 -17.29
N GLU A 63 -4.61 -1.86 -16.57
CA GLU A 63 -5.50 -2.96 -16.21
C GLU A 63 -6.64 -2.52 -15.33
N ALA A 64 -6.35 -1.73 -14.28
CA ALA A 64 -7.38 -1.20 -13.39
C ALA A 64 -8.40 -0.38 -14.17
N ARG A 65 -7.91 0.49 -15.06
CA ARG A 65 -8.78 1.32 -15.90
C ARG A 65 -9.67 0.48 -16.82
N SER A 66 -9.13 -0.61 -17.39
CA SER A 66 -9.90 -1.52 -18.25
C SER A 66 -11.00 -2.25 -17.50
N CYS A 67 -10.87 -2.38 -16.18
CA CYS A 67 -11.87 -3.00 -15.30
C CYS A 67 -12.79 -1.96 -14.63
N ASP A 68 -12.73 -0.70 -15.05
CA ASP A 68 -13.47 0.42 -14.45
C ASP A 68 -13.17 0.58 -12.95
N LEU A 69 -11.93 0.33 -12.56
CA LEU A 69 -11.46 0.51 -11.19
C LEU A 69 -10.57 1.73 -11.10
N ASP A 70 -10.60 2.39 -9.94
CA ASP A 70 -9.77 3.56 -9.65
C ASP A 70 -8.62 3.15 -8.73
N ILE A 71 -7.39 3.51 -9.10
CA ILE A 71 -6.25 3.35 -8.20
C ILE A 71 -6.37 4.43 -7.11
N VAL A 72 -6.55 4.01 -5.87
CA VAL A 72 -6.79 4.93 -4.76
C VAL A 72 -5.72 4.88 -3.68
N ALA A 73 -4.84 3.89 -3.70
CA ALA A 73 -3.81 3.75 -2.68
C ALA A 73 -2.58 3.05 -3.22
N VAL A 74 -1.45 3.41 -2.63
CA VAL A 74 -0.21 2.64 -2.68
C VAL A 74 -0.08 1.93 -1.35
N TYR A 75 0.30 0.66 -1.33
CA TYR A 75 0.59 -0.03 -0.09
C TYR A 75 2.00 -0.59 -0.09
N HIS A 76 2.59 -0.69 1.10
CA HIS A 76 3.84 -1.38 1.30
C HIS A 76 3.90 -1.94 2.72
N SER A 77 4.84 -2.85 2.93
CA SER A 77 5.04 -3.45 4.25
C SER A 77 6.26 -2.86 4.95
N HIS A 78 6.17 -2.83 6.28
CA HIS A 78 7.30 -2.57 7.17
C HIS A 78 7.60 -3.89 7.91
N PRO A 79 8.57 -4.69 7.43
CA PRO A 79 8.84 -5.99 8.06
C PRO A 79 9.31 -5.89 9.50
N GLN A 80 10.01 -4.81 9.88
CA GLN A 80 10.65 -4.66 11.18
C GLN A 80 10.39 -3.31 11.85
N SER A 81 9.40 -2.57 11.37
CA SER A 81 9.05 -1.28 11.95
C SER A 81 7.53 -1.13 12.08
N GLN A 82 7.12 -0.11 12.83
CA GLN A 82 5.70 0.13 13.09
C GLN A 82 4.94 0.58 11.84
N ALA A 83 3.62 0.48 11.89
CA ALA A 83 2.73 0.92 10.82
C ALA A 83 2.59 2.45 10.84
N TYR A 84 3.66 3.13 10.45
CA TYR A 84 3.72 4.58 10.36
C TYR A 84 4.70 4.95 9.26
N PRO A 85 4.43 5.99 8.46
CA PRO A 85 5.34 6.38 7.37
C PRO A 85 6.74 6.72 7.88
N SER A 86 7.75 6.16 7.22
CA SER A 86 9.14 6.51 7.48
C SER A 86 9.44 7.91 6.95
N ALA A 87 10.60 8.47 7.33
CA ALA A 87 11.04 9.76 6.80
C ALA A 87 11.12 9.73 5.27
N GLU A 88 11.58 8.62 4.70
CA GLU A 88 11.64 8.44 3.24
C GLU A 88 10.25 8.32 2.63
N ASP A 89 9.34 7.58 3.26
CA ASP A 89 7.95 7.47 2.82
C ASP A 89 7.32 8.87 2.70
N ILE A 90 7.54 9.71 3.69
CA ILE A 90 7.00 11.08 3.71
C ILE A 90 7.64 11.92 2.60
N LYS A 91 8.94 11.82 2.43
CA LYS A 91 9.68 12.55 1.40
C LYS A 91 9.20 12.22 0.00
N LEU A 92 8.87 10.94 -0.25
CA LEU A 92 8.46 10.44 -1.56
C LEU A 92 6.96 10.48 -1.79
N ALA A 93 6.19 10.98 -0.84
CA ALA A 93 4.73 11.08 -0.95
C ALA A 93 4.34 12.34 -1.73
N TYR A 94 4.40 12.25 -3.04
CA TYR A 94 4.12 13.40 -3.92
C TYR A 94 2.64 13.63 -4.20
N ASP A 95 1.79 12.62 -3.98
CA ASP A 95 0.37 12.72 -4.27
C ASP A 95 -0.44 12.89 -2.98
N PRO A 96 -1.04 14.07 -2.76
CA PRO A 96 -1.81 14.32 -1.54
C PRO A 96 -3.21 13.68 -1.55
N VAL A 97 -3.65 13.17 -2.69
CA VAL A 97 -5.00 12.60 -2.86
C VAL A 97 -5.01 11.10 -2.59
N ILE A 98 -3.97 10.40 -3.02
CA ILE A 98 -3.87 8.94 -2.83
C ILE A 98 -3.66 8.59 -1.36
N SER A 99 -4.13 7.41 -0.98
CA SER A 99 -3.88 6.88 0.37
C SER A 99 -2.58 6.07 0.39
N TYR A 100 -1.91 6.08 1.54
CA TYR A 100 -0.70 5.31 1.77
C TYR A 100 -0.98 4.27 2.84
N VAL A 101 -1.06 3.01 2.44
CA VAL A 101 -1.41 1.89 3.33
C VAL A 101 -0.14 1.16 3.74
N ILE A 102 0.06 0.96 5.03
CA ILE A 102 1.24 0.29 5.56
C ILE A 102 0.83 -0.95 6.34
N VAL A 103 1.47 -2.07 6.00
CA VAL A 103 1.32 -3.34 6.70
C VAL A 103 2.55 -3.56 7.55
N SER A 104 2.41 -3.58 8.88
CA SER A 104 3.52 -3.83 9.79
C SER A 104 3.52 -5.27 10.28
N LEU A 105 4.70 -5.89 10.25
CA LEU A 105 4.95 -7.22 10.80
C LEU A 105 5.74 -7.17 12.10
N LEU A 106 5.89 -5.97 12.69
CA LEU A 106 6.72 -5.78 13.89
C LEU A 106 6.18 -6.58 15.08
N GLU A 107 4.87 -6.53 15.31
CA GLU A 107 4.23 -7.21 16.43
C GLU A 107 3.72 -8.59 16.02
N ALA A 108 3.42 -9.45 17.00
CA ALA A 108 2.90 -10.78 16.74
C ALA A 108 1.61 -10.74 15.94
N LYS A 109 0.76 -9.73 16.20
CA LYS A 109 -0.42 -9.47 15.40
C LYS A 109 -0.10 -8.36 14.40
N GLU A 110 -0.35 -8.62 13.14
CA GLU A 110 -0.10 -7.66 12.06
C GLU A 110 -0.99 -6.42 12.22
N GLU A 111 -0.44 -5.26 11.90
CA GLU A 111 -1.19 -4.02 11.86
C GLU A 111 -1.25 -3.50 10.44
N VAL A 112 -2.43 -3.01 10.02
CA VAL A 112 -2.62 -2.34 8.75
C VAL A 112 -3.24 -0.97 9.04
N LYS A 113 -2.56 0.09 8.57
CA LYS A 113 -3.04 1.45 8.75
C LYS A 113 -2.96 2.21 7.44
N SER A 114 -3.85 3.18 7.27
CA SER A 114 -3.88 4.04 6.10
C SER A 114 -3.62 5.48 6.51
N PHE A 115 -2.93 6.22 5.63
CA PHE A 115 -2.55 7.61 5.87
C PHE A 115 -2.77 8.45 4.63
N LYS A 116 -3.05 9.72 4.86
CA LYS A 116 -2.89 10.77 3.85
C LYS A 116 -1.65 11.56 4.21
N ILE A 117 -0.85 11.92 3.21
CA ILE A 117 0.37 12.69 3.40
C ILE A 117 0.30 13.93 2.51
N LYS A 118 0.27 15.11 3.15
CA LYS A 118 0.12 16.40 2.46
C LYS A 118 1.16 17.37 3.01
N ASN A 119 1.97 17.95 2.13
CA ASN A 119 2.99 18.93 2.54
C ASN A 119 3.87 18.38 3.67
N SER A 120 4.32 17.14 3.54
CA SER A 120 5.14 16.43 4.53
C SER A 120 4.47 16.20 5.88
N GLN A 121 3.15 16.40 5.96
CA GLN A 121 2.37 16.12 7.18
C GLN A 121 1.56 14.85 7.00
N VAL A 122 1.55 14.03 8.05
CA VAL A 122 0.90 12.71 8.05
C VAL A 122 -0.43 12.80 8.79
N TYR A 123 -1.49 12.30 8.14
CA TYR A 123 -2.83 12.24 8.71
C TYR A 123 -3.30 10.80 8.69
N LEU A 124 -3.66 10.27 9.87
CA LEU A 124 -4.24 8.92 9.96
C LEU A 124 -5.61 8.92 9.30
N GLU A 125 -5.80 7.97 8.39
CA GLU A 125 -7.07 7.74 7.72
C GLU A 125 -7.73 6.49 8.30
N GLU A 126 -9.00 6.58 8.67
CA GLU A 126 -9.73 5.43 9.19
C GLU A 126 -9.89 4.35 8.11
N LEU A 127 -9.61 3.09 8.48
CA LEU A 127 -9.88 1.92 7.65
C LEU A 127 -11.15 1.24 8.14
N GLU A 128 -12.19 1.22 7.30
CA GLU A 128 -13.41 0.47 7.55
C GLU A 128 -13.33 -0.84 6.77
N VAL A 129 -13.11 -1.93 7.49
CA VAL A 129 -12.98 -3.27 6.90
C VAL A 129 -14.37 -3.88 6.78
N ILE A 130 -14.73 -4.29 5.57
CA ILE A 130 -16.07 -4.82 5.30
C ILE A 130 -16.05 -6.22 4.67
#